data_1d350c6ae8063eadd4c7cc5c78754203
#
_entry.id   1d350c6ae8063eadd4c7cc5c78754203
#
_cell.length_a   1.000
_cell.length_b   1.000
_cell.length_c   1.000
_cell.angle_alpha   90.00
_cell.angle_beta   90.00
_cell.angle_gamma   90.00
#
_symmetry.space_group_name_H-M   'P 1'
#
loop_
_entity.id
_entity.type
_entity.pdbx_description
1 polymer ?
#
loop_
_entity_poly.entity_id
_entity_poly.type
_entity_poly.pdbx_seq_one_letter_code
_entity_poly.pdbx_strand_id
1 'polypeptide(L)'
;VFLMLLLVFYSCDRNKKEAIDSIVKKWMGKEILFPENSLFITYDNRDSVDFLSMKSDYRIVTYVNSETCFSCNLRLPFWKGFVMEVDSVSLDKNIPVLFYFYPKNKSDLYALLERHKFIYPVCFDEEDSLNKLNHFPTDMAFQTFLLNSDNKVLAIGNPINPKVKELYLKIIQSEKIGRKDESKVTRTKADIGRTLVPLGKFDWRKEQKAVFVLKNTGDKPLVIQDVVTSCGCTSAEYFKKPVRPNDSLELCVTYKAEHPEHFDKTITVYCNTASSPIVLRIIGTAQ
;
A
#
# COMPACT_ATOMS: atom_id res chain seq x y z
N VAL A 1 -40.23 1.02 -15.25
CA VAL A 1 -39.32 2.19 -15.02
C VAL A 1 -38.43 1.96 -13.82
N PHE A 2 -38.92 1.35 -12.73
CA PHE A 2 -38.15 1.12 -11.49
C PHE A 2 -37.02 0.08 -11.62
N LEU A 3 -37.19 -0.93 -12.50
CA LEU A 3 -36.21 -2.00 -12.72
C LEU A 3 -34.99 -1.52 -13.53
N MET A 4 -35.16 -0.53 -14.37
CA MET A 4 -34.07 0.02 -15.21
C MET A 4 -33.11 0.92 -14.41
N LEU A 5 -33.60 1.55 -13.34
CA LEU A 5 -32.77 2.41 -12.47
C LEU A 5 -31.78 1.58 -11.63
N LEU A 6 -32.14 0.39 -11.19
CA LEU A 6 -31.28 -0.52 -10.42
C LEU A 6 -30.08 -1.04 -11.23
N LEU A 7 -30.26 -1.29 -12.53
CA LEU A 7 -29.18 -1.76 -13.40
C LEU A 7 -28.11 -0.69 -13.65
N VAL A 8 -28.47 0.59 -13.63
CA VAL A 8 -27.52 1.70 -13.85
C VAL A 8 -26.59 1.87 -12.64
N PHE A 9 -27.07 1.69 -11.42
CA PHE A 9 -26.24 1.80 -10.21
C PHE A 9 -25.23 0.63 -10.11
N TYR A 10 -25.63 -0.59 -10.46
CA TYR A 10 -24.74 -1.77 -10.46
C TYR A 10 -23.62 -1.67 -11.51
N SER A 11 -23.92 -1.11 -12.67
CA SER A 11 -22.93 -0.89 -13.74
C SER A 11 -21.88 0.17 -13.35
N CYS A 12 -22.29 1.21 -12.61
CA CYS A 12 -21.40 2.32 -12.25
C CYS A 12 -20.35 1.89 -11.22
N ASP A 13 -20.70 1.06 -10.23
CA ASP A 13 -19.76 0.58 -9.21
C ASP A 13 -18.73 -0.40 -9.78
N ARG A 14 -19.16 -1.27 -10.70
CA ARG A 14 -18.28 -2.22 -11.37
C ARG A 14 -17.24 -1.51 -12.25
N ASN A 15 -17.67 -0.57 -13.07
CA ASN A 15 -16.77 0.22 -13.91
C ASN A 15 -15.75 1.02 -13.09
N LYS A 16 -16.16 1.56 -11.94
CA LYS A 16 -15.29 2.29 -11.02
C LYS A 16 -14.23 1.37 -10.39
N LYS A 17 -14.60 0.16 -10.00
CA LYS A 17 -13.68 -0.83 -9.44
C LYS A 17 -12.65 -1.28 -10.48
N GLU A 18 -13.08 -1.60 -11.70
CA GLU A 18 -12.19 -1.98 -12.80
C GLU A 18 -11.20 -0.85 -13.15
N ALA A 19 -11.64 0.40 -13.13
CA ALA A 19 -10.78 1.56 -13.34
C ALA A 19 -9.73 1.70 -12.22
N ILE A 20 -10.12 1.52 -10.95
CA ILE A 20 -9.21 1.54 -9.81
C ILE A 20 -8.18 0.42 -9.92
N ASP A 21 -8.62 -0.82 -10.18
CA ASP A 21 -7.74 -1.98 -10.32
C ASP A 21 -6.74 -1.79 -11.46
N SER A 22 -7.17 -1.18 -12.58
CA SER A 22 -6.29 -0.83 -13.70
C SER A 22 -5.22 0.19 -13.30
N ILE A 23 -5.59 1.24 -12.56
CA ILE A 23 -4.63 2.25 -12.06
C ILE A 23 -3.63 1.58 -11.12
N VAL A 24 -4.10 0.82 -10.13
CA VAL A 24 -3.24 0.14 -9.16
C VAL A 24 -2.27 -0.79 -9.89
N LYS A 25 -2.76 -1.63 -10.81
CA LYS A 25 -1.93 -2.57 -11.59
C LYS A 25 -0.87 -1.85 -12.43
N LYS A 26 -1.21 -0.70 -13.00
CA LYS A 26 -0.29 0.11 -13.82
C LYS A 26 0.86 0.69 -13.00
N TRP A 27 0.59 1.03 -11.72
CA TRP A 27 1.55 1.75 -10.89
C TRP A 27 2.36 0.86 -9.95
N MET A 28 1.86 -0.28 -9.52
CA MET A 28 2.59 -1.20 -8.65
C MET A 28 3.92 -1.63 -9.26
N GLY A 29 5.00 -1.46 -8.51
CA GLY A 29 6.37 -1.77 -8.92
C GLY A 29 7.00 -0.77 -9.90
N LYS A 30 6.25 0.24 -10.39
CA LYS A 30 6.79 1.30 -11.25
C LYS A 30 7.72 2.18 -10.42
N GLU A 31 8.85 2.57 -10.99
CA GLU A 31 9.77 3.53 -10.38
C GLU A 31 9.22 4.96 -10.54
N ILE A 32 9.30 5.74 -9.46
CA ILE A 32 9.04 7.18 -9.47
C ILE A 32 10.36 7.92 -9.72
N LEU A 33 10.37 8.71 -10.78
CA LEU A 33 11.51 9.54 -11.16
C LEU A 33 11.39 10.90 -10.47
N PHE A 34 12.47 11.32 -9.81
CA PHE A 34 12.52 12.62 -9.12
C PHE A 34 13.30 13.64 -9.96
N PRO A 35 12.85 14.92 -10.00
CA PRO A 35 13.62 15.99 -10.60
C PRO A 35 14.95 16.21 -9.85
N GLU A 36 16.05 16.40 -10.57
CA GLU A 36 17.39 16.58 -9.98
C GLU A 36 17.48 17.78 -9.00
N ASN A 37 16.71 18.83 -9.24
CA ASN A 37 16.74 20.08 -8.49
C ASN A 37 15.56 20.20 -7.50
N SER A 38 15.12 19.10 -6.89
CA SER A 38 14.03 19.14 -5.91
C SER A 38 14.51 19.75 -4.58
N LEU A 39 14.16 21.01 -4.33
CA LEU A 39 14.46 21.70 -3.09
C LEU A 39 13.29 21.60 -2.13
N PHE A 40 13.52 20.95 -1.00
CA PHE A 40 12.54 20.88 0.09
C PHE A 40 12.83 21.92 1.14
N ILE A 41 11.83 22.69 1.51
CA ILE A 41 11.90 23.69 2.57
C ILE A 41 10.92 23.33 3.68
N THR A 42 11.27 23.69 4.91
CA THR A 42 10.36 23.65 6.05
C THR A 42 9.89 25.07 6.37
N TYR A 43 8.66 25.18 6.87
CA TYR A 43 8.03 26.48 7.18
C TYR A 43 8.82 27.30 8.19
N ASP A 44 9.42 26.67 9.20
CA ASP A 44 10.10 27.32 10.32
C ASP A 44 11.59 27.55 10.10
N ASN A 45 12.26 26.77 9.25
CA ASN A 45 13.70 26.81 9.08
C ASN A 45 14.20 27.42 7.78
N ARG A 46 13.37 27.57 6.75
CA ARG A 46 13.73 28.07 5.39
C ARG A 46 14.96 27.39 4.76
N ASP A 47 15.54 26.42 5.45
CA ASP A 47 16.71 25.70 4.96
C ASP A 47 16.27 24.64 3.94
N SER A 48 16.98 24.59 2.83
CA SER A 48 16.76 23.53 1.84
C SER A 48 17.39 22.24 2.36
N VAL A 49 16.62 21.17 2.40
CA VAL A 49 17.09 19.84 2.78
C VAL A 49 17.01 18.92 1.58
N ASP A 50 18.11 18.23 1.27
CA ASP A 50 18.13 17.18 0.26
C ASP A 50 17.61 15.88 0.85
N PHE A 51 16.28 15.72 0.83
CA PHE A 51 15.63 14.49 1.29
C PHE A 51 15.78 13.32 0.32
N LEU A 52 16.20 13.56 -0.91
CA LEU A 52 16.36 12.50 -1.91
C LEU A 52 17.65 11.72 -1.68
N SER A 53 18.69 12.36 -1.14
CA SER A 53 19.96 11.70 -0.77
C SER A 53 19.85 10.90 0.55
N MET A 54 18.81 11.11 1.35
CA MET A 54 18.60 10.36 2.59
C MET A 54 18.34 8.89 2.32
N LYS A 55 19.16 8.02 2.89
CA LYS A 55 18.90 6.57 2.88
C LYS A 55 17.71 6.28 3.76
N SER A 56 16.65 5.78 3.16
CA SER A 56 15.46 5.30 3.85
C SER A 56 14.91 4.08 3.12
N ASP A 57 14.38 3.13 3.87
CA ASP A 57 13.79 1.92 3.31
C ASP A 57 12.47 2.20 2.61
N TYR A 58 11.79 3.23 3.08
CA TYR A 58 10.52 3.71 2.53
C TYR A 58 10.55 5.22 2.34
N ARG A 59 9.75 5.68 1.39
CA ARG A 59 9.37 7.08 1.20
C ARG A 59 7.89 7.15 0.92
N ILE A 60 7.26 8.21 1.40
CA ILE A 60 5.91 8.55 0.98
C ILE A 60 6.01 9.82 0.15
N VAL A 61 5.48 9.78 -1.07
CA VAL A 61 5.47 10.93 -1.98
C VAL A 61 4.03 11.29 -2.27
N THR A 62 3.67 12.55 -2.06
CA THR A 62 2.37 13.08 -2.46
C THR A 62 2.56 14.25 -3.41
N TYR A 63 1.93 14.15 -4.58
CA TYR A 63 1.87 15.23 -5.56
C TYR A 63 0.51 15.93 -5.43
N VAL A 64 0.55 17.25 -5.41
CA VAL A 64 -0.64 18.08 -5.27
C VAL A 64 -0.63 19.15 -6.35
N ASN A 65 -1.56 19.01 -7.30
CA ASN A 65 -1.84 20.06 -8.26
C ASN A 65 -2.85 21.05 -7.67
N SER A 66 -2.49 22.31 -7.59
CA SER A 66 -3.31 23.35 -6.98
C SER A 66 -4.21 24.11 -7.94
N GLU A 67 -4.36 23.65 -9.18
CA GLU A 67 -5.33 24.25 -10.12
C GLU A 67 -6.77 24.10 -9.66
N THR A 68 -7.05 23.11 -8.80
CA THR A 68 -8.32 22.88 -8.15
C THR A 68 -8.31 23.38 -6.69
N CYS A 69 -9.46 23.72 -6.11
CA CYS A 69 -9.64 24.35 -4.79
C CYS A 69 -8.64 23.89 -3.70
N PHE A 70 -7.64 24.73 -3.46
CA PHE A 70 -6.42 24.43 -2.72
C PHE A 70 -6.69 24.15 -1.23
N SER A 71 -7.50 24.96 -0.58
CA SER A 71 -7.66 24.92 0.89
C SER A 71 -8.51 23.73 1.37
N CYS A 72 -9.47 23.27 0.57
CA CYS A 72 -10.41 22.21 0.96
C CYS A 72 -9.81 20.81 0.81
N ASN A 73 -8.90 20.63 -0.15
CA ASN A 73 -8.38 19.31 -0.54
C ASN A 73 -7.10 18.90 0.20
N LEU A 74 -6.32 19.87 0.70
CA LEU A 74 -5.03 19.60 1.33
C LEU A 74 -5.12 18.91 2.68
N ARG A 75 -6.19 19.13 3.46
CA ARG A 75 -6.39 18.52 4.80
C ARG A 75 -5.10 18.46 5.64
N LEU A 76 -4.35 19.56 5.72
CA LEU A 76 -3.06 19.64 6.42
C LEU A 76 -3.10 19.08 7.86
N PRO A 77 -4.16 19.27 8.67
CA PRO A 77 -4.24 18.66 10.00
C PRO A 77 -4.24 17.12 9.95
N PHE A 78 -4.86 16.52 8.92
CA PHE A 78 -4.82 15.08 8.73
C PHE A 78 -3.39 14.60 8.45
N TRP A 79 -2.67 15.28 7.56
CA TRP A 79 -1.30 14.92 7.20
C TRP A 79 -0.35 14.99 8.40
N LYS A 80 -0.52 15.96 9.31
CA LYS A 80 0.22 16.01 10.57
C LYS A 80 0.02 14.74 11.39
N GLY A 81 -1.23 14.33 11.59
CA GLY A 81 -1.55 13.11 12.33
C GLY A 81 -0.99 11.86 11.64
N PHE A 82 -1.11 11.78 10.31
CA PHE A 82 -0.60 10.63 9.54
C PHE A 82 0.93 10.51 9.62
N VAL A 83 1.68 11.62 9.48
CA VAL A 83 3.14 11.61 9.62
C VAL A 83 3.56 11.15 11.02
N MET A 84 2.88 11.63 12.07
CA MET A 84 3.14 11.16 13.45
C MET A 84 2.84 9.65 13.60
N GLU A 85 1.79 9.13 12.97
CA GLU A 85 1.51 7.69 12.97
C GLU A 85 2.62 6.91 12.24
N VAL A 86 3.08 7.38 11.08
CA VAL A 86 4.21 6.79 10.33
C VAL A 86 5.47 6.74 11.19
N ASP A 87 5.83 7.84 11.85
CA ASP A 87 6.99 7.92 12.75
C ASP A 87 6.87 6.97 13.93
N SER A 88 5.65 6.77 14.46
CA SER A 88 5.41 5.88 15.60
C SER A 88 5.58 4.41 15.25
N VAL A 89 5.32 4.04 13.99
CA VAL A 89 5.39 2.65 13.52
C VAL A 89 6.72 2.32 12.83
N SER A 90 7.49 3.30 12.39
CA SER A 90 8.81 3.09 11.79
C SER A 90 9.86 2.76 12.87
N LEU A 91 10.83 1.89 12.55
CA LEU A 91 11.92 1.54 13.46
C LEU A 91 12.90 2.71 13.64
N ASP A 92 13.24 3.37 12.55
CA ASP A 92 14.32 4.35 12.49
C ASP A 92 13.80 5.80 12.53
N LYS A 93 12.48 6.00 12.65
CA LYS A 93 11.80 7.32 12.67
C LYS A 93 12.18 8.24 11.48
N ASN A 94 12.59 7.65 10.36
CA ASN A 94 13.18 8.35 9.22
C ASN A 94 12.49 8.03 7.89
N ILE A 95 11.17 7.82 7.89
CA ILE A 95 10.45 7.67 6.62
C ILE A 95 10.06 9.07 6.13
N PRO A 96 10.74 9.62 5.12
CA PRO A 96 10.40 10.93 4.60
C PRO A 96 9.03 10.92 3.94
N VAL A 97 8.18 11.87 4.34
CA VAL A 97 6.93 12.18 3.66
C VAL A 97 7.14 13.44 2.85
N LEU A 98 7.25 13.29 1.54
CA LEU A 98 7.64 14.33 0.60
C LEU A 98 6.42 14.91 -0.07
N PHE A 99 6.19 16.19 0.14
CA PHE A 99 5.08 16.93 -0.46
C PHE A 99 5.59 17.73 -1.65
N TYR A 100 5.17 17.36 -2.86
CA TYR A 100 5.39 18.15 -4.07
C TYR A 100 4.13 18.93 -4.40
N PHE A 101 4.26 20.24 -4.38
CA PHE A 101 3.19 21.15 -4.74
C PHE A 101 3.48 21.82 -6.07
N TYR A 102 2.57 21.64 -7.03
CA TYR A 102 2.51 22.46 -8.23
C TYR A 102 1.52 23.61 -7.99
N PRO A 103 1.98 24.77 -7.48
CA PRO A 103 1.09 25.84 -7.02
C PRO A 103 0.69 26.75 -8.17
N LYS A 104 -0.59 27.09 -8.26
CA LYS A 104 -1.05 28.21 -9.10
C LYS A 104 -0.54 29.55 -8.56
N ASN A 105 -0.47 29.69 -7.24
CA ASN A 105 0.08 30.85 -6.53
C ASN A 105 0.89 30.36 -5.34
N LYS A 106 2.20 30.55 -5.39
CA LYS A 106 3.13 30.14 -4.36
C LYS A 106 2.92 30.86 -3.03
N SER A 107 2.57 32.16 -3.10
CA SER A 107 2.36 32.98 -1.89
C SER A 107 1.14 32.53 -1.09
N ASP A 108 0.06 32.16 -1.79
CA ASP A 108 -1.17 31.66 -1.13
C ASP A 108 -0.92 30.30 -0.47
N LEU A 109 -0.15 29.44 -1.12
CA LEU A 109 0.26 28.16 -0.55
C LEU A 109 1.11 28.38 0.68
N TYR A 110 2.12 29.26 0.59
CA TYR A 110 3.00 29.56 1.71
C TYR A 110 2.22 30.07 2.92
N ALA A 111 1.30 31.05 2.71
CA ALA A 111 0.43 31.55 3.76
C ALA A 111 -0.47 30.47 4.38
N LEU A 112 -0.91 29.49 3.59
CA LEU A 112 -1.72 28.36 4.07
C LEU A 112 -0.86 27.42 4.96
N LEU A 113 0.34 27.07 4.52
CA LEU A 113 1.29 26.23 5.29
C LEU A 113 1.64 26.91 6.62
N GLU A 114 1.91 28.21 6.60
CA GLU A 114 2.18 29.01 7.78
C GLU A 114 0.99 29.04 8.75
N ARG A 115 -0.21 29.34 8.27
CA ARG A 115 -1.45 29.36 9.08
C ARG A 115 -1.68 28.03 9.80
N HIS A 116 -1.39 26.92 9.13
CA HIS A 116 -1.53 25.61 9.71
C HIS A 116 -0.29 25.10 10.46
N LYS A 117 0.77 25.91 10.55
CA LYS A 117 2.06 25.53 11.15
C LYS A 117 2.50 24.16 10.62
N PHE A 118 2.56 24.03 9.30
CA PHE A 118 2.90 22.78 8.63
C PHE A 118 4.43 22.68 8.51
N ILE A 119 5.05 22.04 9.50
CA ILE A 119 6.51 21.97 9.66
C ILE A 119 7.19 20.91 8.77
N TYR A 120 6.42 20.11 8.05
CA TYR A 120 6.98 19.03 7.22
C TYR A 120 7.56 19.58 5.93
N PRO A 121 8.55 18.84 5.34
CA PRO A 121 9.23 19.28 4.13
C PRO A 121 8.30 19.38 2.94
N VAL A 122 8.36 20.49 2.22
CA VAL A 122 7.58 20.74 1.00
C VAL A 122 8.49 21.20 -0.13
N CYS A 123 8.25 20.69 -1.33
CA CYS A 123 8.87 21.16 -2.57
C CYS A 123 7.84 21.94 -3.38
N PHE A 124 8.18 23.17 -3.75
CA PHE A 124 7.39 23.98 -4.68
C PHE A 124 7.88 23.70 -6.11
N ASP A 125 7.21 22.76 -6.78
CA ASP A 125 7.51 22.35 -8.15
C ASP A 125 6.75 23.23 -9.15
N GLU A 126 7.24 24.47 -9.30
CA GLU A 126 6.59 25.51 -10.13
C GLU A 126 6.56 25.14 -11.63
N GLU A 127 7.41 24.23 -12.06
CA GLU A 127 7.51 23.75 -13.44
C GLU A 127 6.72 22.45 -13.69
N ASP A 128 6.02 21.91 -12.68
CA ASP A 128 5.36 20.60 -12.74
C ASP A 128 6.30 19.46 -13.18
N SER A 129 7.56 19.56 -12.76
CA SER A 129 8.63 18.67 -13.23
C SER A 129 8.41 17.22 -12.79
N LEU A 130 7.94 17.01 -11.56
CA LEU A 130 7.68 15.67 -11.05
C LEU A 130 6.57 14.97 -11.84
N ASN A 131 5.48 15.65 -12.14
CA ASN A 131 4.39 15.10 -12.92
C ASN A 131 4.76 14.93 -14.40
N LYS A 132 5.51 15.85 -14.98
CA LYS A 132 6.04 15.71 -16.35
C LYS A 132 6.91 14.48 -16.53
N LEU A 133 7.70 14.10 -15.52
CA LEU A 133 8.52 12.89 -15.53
C LEU A 133 7.69 11.60 -15.39
N ASN A 134 6.65 11.62 -14.59
CA ASN A 134 5.94 10.41 -14.18
C ASN A 134 4.58 10.18 -14.83
N HIS A 135 3.92 11.26 -15.29
CA HIS A 135 2.55 11.25 -15.84
C HIS A 135 1.54 10.62 -14.84
N PHE A 136 1.41 11.26 -13.68
CA PHE A 136 0.52 10.80 -12.60
C PHE A 136 -0.94 10.67 -13.04
N PRO A 137 -1.74 9.85 -12.34
CA PRO A 137 -3.18 9.83 -12.54
C PRO A 137 -3.79 11.21 -12.31
N THR A 138 -4.79 11.56 -13.10
CA THR A 138 -5.52 12.83 -12.94
C THR A 138 -6.37 12.86 -11.67
N ASP A 139 -6.83 11.70 -11.20
CA ASP A 139 -7.58 11.59 -9.94
C ASP A 139 -6.62 11.72 -8.76
N MET A 140 -6.82 12.77 -7.96
CA MET A 140 -6.02 13.07 -6.76
C MET A 140 -6.03 11.94 -5.71
N ALA A 141 -7.03 11.06 -5.74
CA ALA A 141 -7.05 9.89 -4.86
C ALA A 141 -5.86 8.94 -5.11
N PHE A 142 -5.20 9.04 -6.28
CA PHE A 142 -4.07 8.20 -6.70
C PHE A 142 -2.77 8.98 -6.92
N GLN A 143 -2.63 10.15 -6.34
CA GLN A 143 -1.43 10.99 -6.43
C GLN A 143 -0.54 10.91 -5.19
N THR A 144 -0.73 9.89 -4.37
CA THR A 144 0.14 9.57 -3.23
C THR A 144 0.64 8.14 -3.35
N PHE A 145 1.92 7.95 -3.08
CA PHE A 145 2.65 6.71 -3.31
C PHE A 145 3.51 6.35 -2.08
N LEU A 146 3.44 5.10 -1.65
CA LEU A 146 4.45 4.52 -0.77
C LEU A 146 5.49 3.82 -1.64
N LEU A 147 6.75 4.18 -1.48
CA LEU A 147 7.88 3.70 -2.27
C LEU A 147 8.84 2.89 -1.39
N ASN A 148 9.57 1.94 -1.99
CA ASN A 148 10.73 1.30 -1.38
C ASN A 148 12.02 2.14 -1.55
N SER A 149 13.16 1.60 -1.08
CA SER A 149 14.49 2.22 -1.23
C SER A 149 14.89 2.51 -2.68
N ASP A 150 14.39 1.74 -3.65
CA ASP A 150 14.66 1.91 -5.08
C ASP A 150 13.63 2.83 -5.77
N ASN A 151 12.85 3.59 -5.02
CA ASN A 151 11.78 4.45 -5.50
C ASN A 151 10.65 3.71 -6.26
N LYS A 152 10.50 2.39 -6.09
CA LYS A 152 9.42 1.62 -6.69
C LYS A 152 8.17 1.64 -5.85
N VAL A 153 7.02 1.78 -6.49
CA VAL A 153 5.71 1.86 -5.85
C VAL A 153 5.33 0.55 -5.17
N LEU A 154 5.15 0.59 -3.86
CA LEU A 154 4.65 -0.51 -3.02
C LEU A 154 3.15 -0.38 -2.73
N ALA A 155 2.63 0.82 -2.72
CA ALA A 155 1.20 1.10 -2.62
C ALA A 155 0.89 2.48 -3.21
N ILE A 156 -0.32 2.63 -3.74
CA ILE A 156 -0.82 3.88 -4.33
C ILE A 156 -2.16 4.22 -3.70
N GLY A 157 -2.39 5.49 -3.46
CA GLY A 157 -3.65 6.04 -2.97
C GLY A 157 -3.44 7.04 -1.82
N ASN A 158 -4.39 7.95 -1.67
CA ASN A 158 -4.31 8.97 -0.64
C ASN A 158 -4.68 8.39 0.75
N PRO A 159 -3.78 8.47 1.76
CA PRO A 159 -4.01 7.92 3.10
C PRO A 159 -5.10 8.68 3.91
N ILE A 160 -5.70 9.73 3.36
CA ILE A 160 -6.96 10.29 3.88
C ILE A 160 -8.07 9.21 3.88
N ASN A 161 -8.02 8.27 2.95
CA ASN A 161 -8.84 7.07 3.00
C ASN A 161 -8.28 6.12 4.09
N PRO A 162 -9.09 5.76 5.11
CA PRO A 162 -8.62 4.92 6.22
C PRO A 162 -8.06 3.57 5.80
N LYS A 163 -8.61 2.93 4.74
CA LYS A 163 -8.12 1.65 4.23
C LYS A 163 -6.73 1.80 3.59
N VAL A 164 -6.49 2.90 2.87
CA VAL A 164 -5.18 3.19 2.29
C VAL A 164 -4.16 3.51 3.38
N LYS A 165 -4.55 4.30 4.39
CA LYS A 165 -3.71 4.57 5.56
C LYS A 165 -3.29 3.27 6.24
N GLU A 166 -4.24 2.41 6.55
CA GLU A 166 -3.97 1.10 7.17
C GLU A 166 -3.03 0.24 6.33
N LEU A 167 -3.19 0.24 5.01
CA LEU A 167 -2.30 -0.47 4.09
C LEU A 167 -0.86 0.05 4.18
N TYR A 168 -0.66 1.37 4.16
CA TYR A 168 0.67 1.98 4.27
C TYR A 168 1.33 1.61 5.60
N LEU A 169 0.62 1.79 6.71
CA LEU A 169 1.14 1.47 8.03
C LEU A 169 1.47 -0.03 8.17
N LYS A 170 0.65 -0.92 7.61
CA LYS A 170 0.93 -2.36 7.60
C LYS A 170 2.19 -2.70 6.81
N ILE A 171 2.39 -2.13 5.63
CA ILE A 171 3.60 -2.36 4.83
C ILE A 171 4.83 -1.90 5.61
N ILE A 172 4.80 -0.71 6.20
CA ILE A 172 5.89 -0.16 7.00
C ILE A 172 6.17 -1.02 8.24
N GLN A 173 5.12 -1.51 8.90
CA GLN A 173 5.25 -2.37 10.09
C GLN A 173 5.75 -3.77 9.75
N SER A 174 5.40 -4.32 8.59
CA SER A 174 5.76 -5.70 8.22
C SER A 174 7.27 -5.89 8.14
N GLU A 175 8.03 -4.90 7.70
CA GLU A 175 9.49 -4.92 7.79
C GLU A 175 10.03 -4.76 9.22
N LYS A 176 9.29 -4.07 10.09
CA LYS A 176 9.65 -3.99 11.51
C LYS A 176 9.74 -5.38 12.14
N ILE A 177 8.84 -6.27 11.75
CA ILE A 177 8.84 -7.67 12.19
C ILE A 177 10.03 -8.41 11.55
N GLY A 178 10.34 -8.14 10.25
CA GLY A 178 11.48 -8.73 9.54
C GLY A 178 12.85 -8.27 10.09
N ARG A 179 13.05 -6.99 10.39
CA ARG A 179 14.36 -6.45 10.79
C ARG A 179 14.74 -6.62 12.25
N LYS A 180 13.79 -6.64 13.19
CA LYS A 180 14.13 -6.93 14.59
C LYS A 180 14.84 -8.25 14.78
N ASP A 181 14.87 -9.07 13.74
CA ASP A 181 15.38 -10.42 13.78
C ASP A 181 16.49 -10.74 12.77
N GLU A 182 16.90 -9.84 11.87
CA GLU A 182 17.95 -10.20 10.87
C GLU A 182 19.30 -10.59 11.49
N SER A 183 19.64 -10.09 12.69
CA SER A 183 20.81 -10.59 13.43
C SER A 183 20.56 -11.92 14.18
N LYS A 184 19.31 -12.39 14.26
CA LYS A 184 18.88 -13.62 14.96
C LYS A 184 17.85 -14.47 14.21
N VAL A 185 17.44 -14.10 12.98
CA VAL A 185 16.47 -14.91 12.21
C VAL A 185 17.13 -16.19 11.76
N THR A 186 16.80 -17.22 12.44
CA THR A 186 17.05 -18.59 12.02
C THR A 186 16.26 -18.86 10.75
N ARG A 187 16.86 -18.66 9.56
CA ARG A 187 16.20 -18.94 8.28
C ARG A 187 15.98 -20.44 8.12
N THR A 188 14.87 -20.80 7.50
CA THR A 188 14.53 -22.19 7.16
C THR A 188 14.10 -22.29 5.69
N LYS A 189 13.66 -23.47 5.26
CA LYS A 189 13.08 -23.73 3.95
C LYS A 189 11.65 -24.17 4.11
N ALA A 190 10.77 -23.71 3.24
CA ALA A 190 9.39 -24.19 3.17
C ALA A 190 9.05 -24.63 1.76
N ASP A 191 8.33 -25.73 1.67
CA ASP A 191 7.68 -26.20 0.46
C ASP A 191 6.18 -25.88 0.54
N ILE A 192 5.63 -25.44 -0.61
CA ILE A 192 4.23 -25.13 -0.75
C ILE A 192 3.69 -25.94 -1.90
N GLY A 193 2.99 -27.01 -1.60
CA GLY A 193 2.53 -27.98 -2.60
C GLY A 193 1.70 -27.37 -3.73
N ARG A 194 0.99 -26.24 -3.44
CA ARG A 194 0.25 -25.48 -4.45
C ARG A 194 0.14 -24.02 -4.02
N THR A 195 0.33 -23.10 -4.96
CA THR A 195 0.20 -21.64 -4.74
C THR A 195 -1.11 -21.08 -5.30
N LEU A 196 -1.89 -21.89 -6.01
CA LEU A 196 -3.17 -21.54 -6.60
C LEU A 196 -4.23 -22.56 -6.23
N VAL A 197 -5.39 -22.11 -5.73
CA VAL A 197 -6.57 -22.92 -5.46
C VAL A 197 -7.75 -22.38 -6.25
N PRO A 198 -8.26 -23.13 -7.24
CA PRO A 198 -9.53 -22.80 -7.91
C PRO A 198 -10.71 -23.18 -7.02
N LEU A 199 -11.58 -22.22 -6.72
CA LEU A 199 -12.82 -22.43 -5.96
C LEU A 199 -14.02 -22.79 -6.84
N GLY A 200 -13.84 -22.78 -8.17
CA GLY A 200 -14.89 -23.14 -9.12
C GLY A 200 -16.01 -22.09 -9.21
N LYS A 201 -17.23 -22.60 -9.51
CA LYS A 201 -18.46 -21.79 -9.54
C LYS A 201 -19.30 -22.09 -8.31
N PHE A 202 -19.82 -21.05 -7.64
CA PHE A 202 -20.63 -21.21 -6.42
C PHE A 202 -21.58 -20.03 -6.23
N ASP A 203 -22.59 -20.23 -5.37
CA ASP A 203 -23.52 -19.16 -4.95
C ASP A 203 -22.77 -18.08 -4.18
N TRP A 204 -22.78 -16.83 -4.67
CA TRP A 204 -22.06 -15.71 -4.10
C TRP A 204 -22.40 -15.40 -2.62
N ARG A 205 -23.58 -15.85 -2.15
CA ARG A 205 -24.00 -15.70 -0.75
C ARG A 205 -23.31 -16.66 0.19
N LYS A 206 -22.63 -17.71 -0.35
CA LYS A 206 -21.96 -18.73 0.43
C LYS A 206 -20.47 -18.46 0.51
N GLU A 207 -19.94 -18.53 1.71
CA GLU A 207 -18.49 -18.47 1.92
C GLU A 207 -17.81 -19.71 1.33
N GLN A 208 -16.64 -19.51 0.75
CA GLN A 208 -15.78 -20.57 0.24
C GLN A 208 -14.47 -20.60 1.00
N LYS A 209 -13.93 -21.79 1.18
CA LYS A 209 -12.67 -22.01 1.88
C LYS A 209 -11.64 -22.66 0.98
N ALA A 210 -10.41 -22.17 1.04
CA ALA A 210 -9.23 -22.78 0.43
C ALA A 210 -8.23 -23.08 1.54
N VAL A 211 -7.57 -24.23 1.46
CA VAL A 211 -6.51 -24.60 2.38
C VAL A 211 -5.20 -24.69 1.62
N PHE A 212 -4.20 -23.95 2.09
CA PHE A 212 -2.82 -24.02 1.63
C PHE A 212 -1.99 -24.71 2.70
N VAL A 213 -1.12 -25.62 2.30
CA VAL A 213 -0.24 -26.34 3.21
C VAL A 213 1.19 -25.86 2.99
N LEU A 214 1.80 -25.34 4.04
CA LEU A 214 3.20 -24.92 4.09
C LEU A 214 3.97 -25.96 4.92
N LYS A 215 4.84 -26.75 4.27
CA LYS A 215 5.69 -27.74 4.93
C LYS A 215 7.06 -27.14 5.21
N ASN A 216 7.50 -27.24 6.45
CA ASN A 216 8.86 -26.86 6.80
C ASN A 216 9.84 -27.96 6.35
N THR A 217 10.58 -27.70 5.28
CA THR A 217 11.58 -28.62 4.72
C THR A 217 13.02 -28.29 5.15
N GLY A 218 13.18 -27.26 5.98
CA GLY A 218 14.48 -26.89 6.55
C GLY A 218 14.75 -27.53 7.92
N ASP A 219 15.86 -27.15 8.52
CA ASP A 219 16.37 -27.67 9.78
C ASP A 219 16.01 -26.79 11.00
N LYS A 220 15.39 -25.65 10.75
CA LYS A 220 14.98 -24.67 11.76
C LYS A 220 13.46 -24.46 11.77
N PRO A 221 12.89 -23.97 12.88
CA PRO A 221 11.45 -23.69 12.93
C PRO A 221 11.01 -22.69 11.84
N LEU A 222 9.91 -23.01 11.14
CA LEU A 222 9.25 -22.08 10.22
C LEU A 222 8.31 -21.19 11.02
N VAL A 223 8.46 -19.89 10.86
CA VAL A 223 7.66 -18.86 11.53
C VAL A 223 6.93 -18.03 10.49
N ILE A 224 5.61 -18.03 10.53
CA ILE A 224 4.80 -17.08 9.77
C ILE A 224 4.79 -15.77 10.54
N GLN A 225 5.28 -14.71 9.93
CA GLN A 225 5.37 -13.37 10.50
C GLN A 225 4.08 -12.60 10.29
N ASP A 226 3.55 -12.65 9.07
CA ASP A 226 2.29 -12.00 8.71
C ASP A 226 1.63 -12.67 7.49
N VAL A 227 0.32 -12.45 7.34
CA VAL A 227 -0.47 -12.87 6.18
C VAL A 227 -1.37 -11.73 5.76
N VAL A 228 -1.16 -11.22 4.55
CA VAL A 228 -1.91 -10.07 4.00
C VAL A 228 -2.77 -10.53 2.83
N THR A 229 -4.04 -10.12 2.82
CA THR A 229 -5.00 -10.41 1.75
C THR A 229 -5.23 -9.18 0.88
N SER A 230 -5.48 -9.38 -0.42
CA SER A 230 -5.67 -8.28 -1.39
C SER A 230 -6.99 -7.51 -1.23
N CYS A 231 -7.95 -7.99 -0.43
CA CYS A 231 -9.25 -7.34 -0.18
C CYS A 231 -9.81 -7.72 1.18
N GLY A 232 -10.76 -6.91 1.68
CA GLY A 232 -11.54 -7.23 2.89
C GLY A 232 -12.54 -8.40 2.71
N CYS A 233 -12.76 -8.84 1.46
CA CYS A 233 -13.59 -10.00 1.11
C CYS A 233 -12.89 -11.35 1.32
N THR A 234 -11.61 -11.32 1.72
CA THR A 234 -10.79 -12.51 1.97
C THR A 234 -10.18 -12.39 3.36
N SER A 235 -10.27 -13.46 4.15
CA SER A 235 -9.58 -13.60 5.44
C SER A 235 -8.70 -14.84 5.43
N ALA A 236 -7.66 -14.83 6.28
CA ALA A 236 -6.74 -15.95 6.42
C ALA A 236 -6.55 -16.29 7.89
N GLU A 237 -6.68 -17.56 8.22
CA GLU A 237 -6.53 -18.09 9.56
C GLU A 237 -5.49 -19.22 9.58
N TYR A 238 -4.62 -19.20 10.55
CA TYR A 238 -3.60 -20.23 10.75
C TYR A 238 -3.16 -20.29 12.21
N PHE A 239 -2.51 -21.39 12.58
CA PHE A 239 -2.01 -21.58 13.93
C PHE A 239 -0.69 -20.82 14.13
N LYS A 240 -0.69 -19.80 14.99
CA LYS A 240 0.42 -18.84 15.19
C LYS A 240 1.61 -19.39 16.00
N LYS A 241 1.91 -20.69 15.92
CA LYS A 241 3.09 -21.26 16.56
C LYS A 241 4.15 -21.61 15.51
N PRO A 242 5.45 -21.58 15.88
CA PRO A 242 6.51 -22.04 15.00
C PRO A 242 6.30 -23.50 14.58
N VAL A 243 6.47 -23.77 13.29
CA VAL A 243 6.34 -25.13 12.71
C VAL A 243 7.71 -25.82 12.77
N ARG A 244 7.76 -26.97 13.40
CA ARG A 244 9.02 -27.73 13.54
C ARG A 244 9.53 -28.24 12.18
N PRO A 245 10.83 -28.58 12.05
CA PRO A 245 11.33 -29.28 10.89
C PRO A 245 10.50 -30.53 10.56
N ASN A 246 10.19 -30.70 9.26
CA ASN A 246 9.33 -31.76 8.69
C ASN A 246 7.84 -31.69 9.01
N ASP A 247 7.40 -30.81 9.91
CA ASP A 247 5.97 -30.54 10.16
C ASP A 247 5.39 -29.60 9.10
N SER A 248 4.06 -29.52 9.08
CA SER A 248 3.29 -28.67 8.18
C SER A 248 2.35 -27.74 8.91
N LEU A 249 2.06 -26.60 8.31
CA LEU A 249 1.05 -25.64 8.71
C LEU A 249 -0.04 -25.57 7.65
N GLU A 250 -1.30 -25.60 8.09
CA GLU A 250 -2.44 -25.27 7.24
C GLU A 250 -2.80 -23.80 7.39
N LEU A 251 -2.88 -23.11 6.25
CA LEU A 251 -3.41 -21.76 6.13
C LEU A 251 -4.79 -21.84 5.50
N CYS A 252 -5.83 -21.60 6.29
CA CYS A 252 -7.21 -21.60 5.83
C CYS A 252 -7.59 -20.20 5.34
N VAL A 253 -7.91 -20.07 4.07
CA VAL A 253 -8.35 -18.83 3.44
C VAL A 253 -9.86 -18.91 3.22
N THR A 254 -10.60 -17.96 3.78
CA THR A 254 -12.05 -17.82 3.58
C THR A 254 -12.31 -16.64 2.65
N TYR A 255 -13.08 -16.89 1.60
CA TYR A 255 -13.54 -15.89 0.64
C TYR A 255 -15.06 -15.72 0.75
N LYS A 256 -15.51 -14.48 0.83
CA LYS A 256 -16.92 -14.08 0.85
C LYS A 256 -17.16 -13.01 -0.20
N ALA A 257 -17.87 -13.38 -1.28
CA ALA A 257 -18.24 -12.42 -2.31
C ALA A 257 -19.28 -11.41 -1.78
N GLU A 258 -19.19 -10.17 -2.21
CA GLU A 258 -20.20 -9.13 -1.91
C GLU A 258 -21.34 -9.11 -2.96
N HIS A 259 -21.06 -9.61 -4.16
CA HIS A 259 -21.98 -9.71 -5.29
C HIS A 259 -21.48 -10.80 -6.27
N PRO A 260 -22.28 -11.20 -7.26
CA PRO A 260 -21.80 -12.08 -8.33
C PRO A 260 -20.59 -11.46 -9.04
N GLU A 261 -19.45 -12.17 -9.04
CA GLU A 261 -18.21 -11.72 -9.69
C GLU A 261 -17.32 -12.90 -10.12
N HIS A 262 -16.50 -12.67 -11.13
CA HIS A 262 -15.31 -13.48 -11.35
C HIS A 262 -14.17 -12.87 -10.55
N PHE A 263 -13.46 -13.67 -9.76
CA PHE A 263 -12.43 -13.15 -8.86
C PHE A 263 -11.09 -13.86 -9.02
N ASP A 264 -10.04 -13.10 -8.72
CA ASP A 264 -8.67 -13.53 -8.57
C ASP A 264 -8.08 -12.76 -7.39
N LYS A 265 -7.94 -13.42 -6.24
CA LYS A 265 -7.50 -12.79 -5.00
C LYS A 265 -6.15 -13.34 -4.59
N THR A 266 -5.27 -12.46 -4.12
CA THR A 266 -3.94 -12.81 -3.63
C THR A 266 -3.87 -12.79 -2.11
N ILE A 267 -3.11 -13.74 -1.57
CA ILE A 267 -2.74 -13.85 -0.16
C ILE A 267 -1.22 -13.86 -0.10
N THR A 268 -0.64 -12.88 0.54
CA THR A 268 0.82 -12.75 0.69
C THR A 268 1.23 -13.21 2.07
N VAL A 269 2.08 -14.24 2.14
CA VAL A 269 2.58 -14.85 3.38
C VAL A 269 4.01 -14.41 3.61
N TYR A 270 4.27 -13.73 4.71
CA TYR A 270 5.60 -13.35 5.17
C TYR A 270 6.09 -14.36 6.20
N CYS A 271 7.26 -14.95 5.97
CA CYS A 271 7.84 -15.97 6.84
C CYS A 271 9.37 -15.93 6.81
N ASN A 272 10.03 -16.70 7.71
CA ASN A 272 11.48 -16.75 7.83
C ASN A 272 12.16 -17.66 6.78
N THR A 273 11.71 -17.64 5.53
CA THR A 273 12.34 -18.36 4.41
C THR A 273 13.00 -17.41 3.43
N ALA A 274 13.94 -17.90 2.64
CA ALA A 274 14.57 -17.12 1.56
C ALA A 274 13.58 -16.77 0.42
N SER A 275 12.49 -17.53 0.30
CA SER A 275 11.43 -17.31 -0.70
C SER A 275 10.31 -16.37 -0.20
N SER A 276 10.45 -15.81 1.00
CA SER A 276 9.48 -14.83 1.53
C SER A 276 9.64 -13.46 0.81
N PRO A 277 8.53 -12.78 0.50
CA PRO A 277 7.14 -13.19 0.69
C PRO A 277 6.67 -14.23 -0.33
N ILE A 278 5.79 -15.13 0.11
CA ILE A 278 5.17 -16.15 -0.72
C ILE A 278 3.80 -15.67 -1.15
N VAL A 279 3.50 -15.69 -2.45
CA VAL A 279 2.21 -15.25 -2.99
C VAL A 279 1.35 -16.46 -3.32
N LEU A 280 0.21 -16.56 -2.64
CA LEU A 280 -0.83 -17.55 -2.87
C LEU A 280 -2.03 -16.89 -3.56
N ARG A 281 -2.80 -17.68 -4.33
CA ARG A 281 -3.95 -17.17 -5.08
C ARG A 281 -5.15 -18.09 -4.95
N ILE A 282 -6.33 -17.48 -4.91
CA ILE A 282 -7.62 -18.14 -5.08
C ILE A 282 -8.35 -17.52 -6.27
N ILE A 283 -8.91 -18.35 -7.11
CA ILE A 283 -9.68 -17.92 -8.30
C ILE A 283 -11.02 -18.62 -8.36
N GLY A 284 -12.02 -17.98 -8.94
CA GLY A 284 -13.33 -18.60 -9.10
C GLY A 284 -14.39 -17.65 -9.66
N THR A 285 -15.62 -18.15 -9.67
CA THR A 285 -16.80 -17.36 -10.09
C THR A 285 -17.90 -17.53 -9.04
N ALA A 286 -18.22 -16.45 -8.37
CA ALA A 286 -19.38 -16.31 -7.52
C ALA A 286 -20.58 -15.90 -8.40
N GLN A 287 -21.68 -16.68 -8.44
CA GLN A 287 -22.83 -16.47 -9.33
C GLN A 287 -24.16 -16.61 -8.59
#